data_282103257a854c64c396e65f8ce41c8f
#
_entry.id   282103257a854c64c396e65f8ce41c8f
#
_cell.length_a   1.000
_cell.length_b   1.000
_cell.length_c   1.000
_cell.angle_alpha   90.00
_cell.angle_beta   90.00
_cell.angle_gamma   90.00
#
_symmetry.space_group_name_H-M   'P 1'
#
loop_
_entity.id
_entity.type
_entity.pdbx_description
1 polymer ?
#
loop_
_entity_poly.entity_id
_entity_poly.type
_entity_poly.pdbx_seq_one_letter_code
_entity_poly.pdbx_strand_id
1 'polypeptide(L)'
;MADSVLYEVTDGLATITINRPEAMNAMNTEAKVALRDAVRAAAEDTAVRAVLLTAAGDRAFCVGQDLKEHIGNLAADRETGSSLTMNTVREHYNPIVRALTEMPKPVVAGVNGVAAGAGFGFALAADFRVVADTASFNTSFAGVALTADSGVSWTLPRLIGASRASDLLLFPRSVKAQEAYDLGIVNRLVPSESLHAEAEAVARTLAAGPTVAYAALKESLAYGASHTLAESLEHEDVLQTRAGASEDHSIAVQAFLAKQPPRYLGR
;
A
#
# COMPACT_ATOMS: atom_id res chain seq x y z
N MET A 1 -7.75 3.60 -25.69
CA MET A 1 -8.35 3.27 -24.39
C MET A 1 -7.55 4.06 -23.37
N ALA A 2 -8.15 4.52 -22.27
CA ALA A 2 -7.39 5.17 -21.20
C ALA A 2 -6.50 4.12 -20.51
N ASP A 3 -5.31 4.55 -20.02
CA ASP A 3 -4.40 3.67 -19.32
C ASP A 3 -5.06 3.08 -18.06
N SER A 4 -4.90 1.79 -17.83
CA SER A 4 -5.51 1.06 -16.69
C SER A 4 -4.92 1.45 -15.33
N VAL A 5 -3.73 2.08 -15.33
CA VAL A 5 -3.07 2.70 -14.18
C VAL A 5 -2.43 4.00 -14.64
N LEU A 6 -2.68 5.08 -13.92
CA LEU A 6 -2.03 6.38 -14.16
C LEU A 6 -0.86 6.53 -13.18
N TYR A 7 0.25 7.10 -13.66
CA TYR A 7 1.45 7.38 -12.88
C TYR A 7 1.92 8.81 -13.14
N GLU A 8 1.97 9.61 -12.10
CA GLU A 8 2.40 11.00 -12.17
C GLU A 8 3.37 11.31 -11.03
N VAL A 9 4.38 12.13 -11.30
CA VAL A 9 5.34 12.61 -10.27
C VAL A 9 5.32 14.13 -10.25
N THR A 10 5.02 14.71 -9.09
CA THR A 10 5.00 16.16 -8.89
C THR A 10 5.57 16.49 -7.52
N ASP A 11 6.61 17.34 -7.47
CA ASP A 11 7.24 17.83 -6.24
C ASP A 11 7.65 16.70 -5.26
N GLY A 12 8.22 15.61 -5.79
CA GLY A 12 8.65 14.47 -5.00
C GLY A 12 7.54 13.50 -4.57
N LEU A 13 6.29 13.76 -4.92
CA LEU A 13 5.18 12.85 -4.73
C LEU A 13 4.91 12.07 -6.01
N ALA A 14 4.99 10.74 -5.96
CA ALA A 14 4.46 9.86 -7.00
C ALA A 14 3.01 9.51 -6.68
N THR A 15 2.09 9.83 -7.58
CA THR A 15 0.68 9.42 -7.49
C THR A 15 0.44 8.29 -8.46
N ILE A 16 0.00 7.14 -7.93
CA ILE A 16 -0.37 5.93 -8.68
C ILE A 16 -1.88 5.76 -8.53
N THR A 17 -2.61 5.84 -9.64
CA THR A 17 -4.07 5.73 -9.64
C THR A 17 -4.50 4.50 -10.43
N ILE A 18 -5.14 3.53 -9.77
CA ILE A 18 -5.81 2.41 -10.45
C ILE A 18 -7.01 2.99 -11.20
N ASN A 19 -7.08 2.80 -12.53
CA ASN A 19 -8.00 3.55 -13.39
C ASN A 19 -8.85 2.64 -14.28
N ARG A 20 -9.69 1.82 -13.62
CA ARG A 20 -10.72 0.98 -14.25
C ARG A 20 -12.05 1.08 -13.49
N PRO A 21 -12.59 2.32 -13.28
CA PRO A 21 -13.75 2.54 -12.40
C PRO A 21 -15.02 1.82 -12.90
N GLU A 22 -15.17 1.61 -14.20
CA GLU A 22 -16.26 0.84 -14.84
C GLU A 22 -16.25 -0.65 -14.42
N ALA A 23 -15.06 -1.20 -14.15
CA ALA A 23 -14.84 -2.56 -13.65
C ALA A 23 -14.59 -2.62 -12.13
N MET A 24 -14.99 -1.61 -11.35
CA MET A 24 -14.72 -1.53 -9.91
C MET A 24 -13.20 -1.62 -9.59
N ASN A 25 -12.36 -1.12 -10.47
CA ASN A 25 -10.90 -1.20 -10.38
C ASN A 25 -10.36 -2.63 -10.20
N ALA A 26 -11.05 -3.62 -10.79
CA ALA A 26 -10.59 -5.00 -10.83
C ALA A 26 -9.31 -5.14 -11.65
N MET A 27 -8.43 -6.05 -11.23
CA MET A 27 -7.10 -6.27 -11.78
C MET A 27 -7.11 -7.34 -12.86
N ASN A 28 -7.23 -6.92 -14.14
CA ASN A 28 -6.88 -7.77 -15.28
C ASN A 28 -5.35 -7.81 -15.45
N THR A 29 -4.84 -8.61 -16.36
CA THR A 29 -3.39 -8.78 -16.58
C THR A 29 -2.71 -7.45 -16.93
N GLU A 30 -3.33 -6.64 -17.79
CA GLU A 30 -2.82 -5.31 -18.15
C GLU A 30 -2.66 -4.40 -16.91
N ALA A 31 -3.71 -4.28 -16.09
CA ALA A 31 -3.68 -3.46 -14.88
C ALA A 31 -2.68 -3.96 -13.84
N LYS A 32 -2.51 -5.28 -13.70
CA LYS A 32 -1.50 -5.87 -12.81
C LYS A 32 -0.08 -5.53 -13.24
N VAL A 33 0.21 -5.65 -14.54
CA VAL A 33 1.52 -5.31 -15.11
C VAL A 33 1.77 -3.81 -14.95
N ALA A 34 0.80 -2.96 -15.32
CA ALA A 34 0.92 -1.51 -15.20
C ALA A 34 1.12 -1.06 -13.74
N LEU A 35 0.37 -1.63 -12.78
CA LEU A 35 0.53 -1.31 -11.36
C LEU A 35 1.90 -1.75 -10.83
N ARG A 36 2.33 -2.97 -11.16
CA ARG A 36 3.66 -3.48 -10.79
C ARG A 36 4.76 -2.56 -11.28
N ASP A 37 4.69 -2.15 -12.55
CA ASP A 37 5.73 -1.35 -13.18
C ASP A 37 5.71 0.10 -12.65
N ALA A 38 4.54 0.68 -12.37
CA ALA A 38 4.42 1.99 -11.73
C ALA A 38 4.98 2.00 -10.30
N VAL A 39 4.66 0.97 -9.49
CA VAL A 39 5.19 0.87 -8.11
C VAL A 39 6.71 0.67 -8.12
N ARG A 40 7.23 -0.13 -9.07
CA ARG A 40 8.68 -0.32 -9.24
C ARG A 40 9.35 1.00 -9.65
N ALA A 41 8.80 1.71 -10.64
CA ALA A 41 9.32 2.99 -11.09
C ALA A 41 9.39 3.99 -9.91
N ALA A 42 8.32 4.09 -9.10
CA ALA A 42 8.32 4.94 -7.91
C ALA A 42 9.35 4.52 -6.86
N ALA A 43 9.61 3.22 -6.70
CA ALA A 43 10.61 2.71 -5.76
C ALA A 43 12.04 3.06 -6.21
N GLU A 44 12.34 2.98 -7.50
CA GLU A 44 13.67 3.17 -8.09
C GLU A 44 14.01 4.66 -8.35
N ASP A 45 13.02 5.50 -8.60
CA ASP A 45 13.23 6.93 -8.90
C ASP A 45 13.65 7.71 -7.64
N THR A 46 14.88 8.22 -7.62
CA THR A 46 15.44 9.03 -6.52
C THR A 46 14.77 10.39 -6.35
N ALA A 47 14.07 10.91 -7.36
CA ALA A 47 13.29 12.13 -7.25
C ALA A 47 11.98 11.93 -6.49
N VAL A 48 11.48 10.70 -6.39
CA VAL A 48 10.29 10.35 -5.61
C VAL A 48 10.66 10.22 -4.13
N ARG A 49 9.92 10.90 -3.27
CA ARG A 49 10.12 10.97 -1.82
C ARG A 49 8.99 10.34 -1.01
N ALA A 50 7.78 10.28 -1.60
CA ALA A 50 6.62 9.57 -1.06
C ALA A 50 5.73 9.06 -2.20
N VAL A 51 4.89 8.10 -1.92
CA VAL A 51 3.94 7.51 -2.88
C VAL A 51 2.52 7.64 -2.34
N LEU A 52 1.59 8.08 -3.20
CA LEU A 52 0.15 7.97 -3.00
C LEU A 52 -0.39 6.89 -3.94
N LEU A 53 -0.91 5.81 -3.39
CA LEU A 53 -1.66 4.80 -4.12
C LEU A 53 -3.16 5.06 -3.92
N THR A 54 -3.88 5.33 -5.00
CA THR A 54 -5.32 5.60 -4.97
C THR A 54 -6.02 4.99 -6.17
N ALA A 55 -7.31 5.27 -6.36
CA ALA A 55 -8.08 4.73 -7.47
C ALA A 55 -9.08 5.74 -8.01
N ALA A 56 -9.39 5.63 -9.30
CA ALA A 56 -10.37 6.46 -9.98
C ALA A 56 -11.82 6.06 -9.61
N GLY A 57 -12.72 7.03 -9.64
CA GLY A 57 -14.14 6.86 -9.30
C GLY A 57 -14.38 6.89 -7.78
N ASP A 58 -15.61 6.59 -7.39
CA ASP A 58 -16.11 6.72 -6.02
C ASP A 58 -16.62 5.41 -5.41
N ARG A 59 -16.69 4.31 -6.21
CA ARG A 59 -17.29 3.06 -5.77
C ARG A 59 -16.30 2.06 -5.19
N ALA A 60 -15.09 2.00 -5.72
CA ALA A 60 -14.10 1.01 -5.32
C ALA A 60 -12.68 1.55 -5.42
N PHE A 61 -11.87 1.20 -4.43
CA PHE A 61 -10.43 1.29 -4.52
C PHE A 61 -9.89 0.19 -5.43
N CYS A 62 -10.17 -1.08 -5.12
CA CYS A 62 -9.85 -2.23 -5.95
C CYS A 62 -10.57 -3.47 -5.41
N VAL A 63 -11.32 -4.17 -6.25
CA VAL A 63 -12.02 -5.41 -5.85
C VAL A 63 -11.20 -6.69 -6.08
N GLY A 64 -9.90 -6.56 -6.35
CA GLY A 64 -8.99 -7.68 -6.57
C GLY A 64 -9.02 -8.20 -8.00
N GLN A 65 -8.92 -9.51 -8.20
CA GLN A 65 -8.84 -10.17 -9.50
C GLN A 65 -10.06 -9.86 -10.39
N ASP A 66 -9.81 -9.54 -11.66
CA ASP A 66 -10.87 -9.50 -12.68
C ASP A 66 -11.39 -10.92 -12.94
N LEU A 67 -12.60 -11.19 -12.43
CA LEU A 67 -13.18 -12.54 -12.48
C LEU A 67 -13.54 -12.97 -13.91
N LYS A 68 -13.84 -12.04 -14.82
CA LYS A 68 -14.12 -12.40 -16.23
C LYS A 68 -12.87 -12.93 -16.90
N GLU A 69 -11.75 -12.25 -16.74
CA GLU A 69 -10.45 -12.72 -17.24
C GLU A 69 -10.04 -14.02 -16.55
N HIS A 70 -10.22 -14.11 -15.24
CA HIS A 70 -9.86 -15.30 -14.48
C HIS A 70 -10.58 -16.57 -14.95
N ILE A 71 -11.89 -16.48 -15.19
CA ILE A 71 -12.68 -17.60 -15.72
C ILE A 71 -12.18 -18.01 -17.11
N GLY A 72 -11.87 -17.04 -17.98
CA GLY A 72 -11.28 -17.31 -19.29
C GLY A 72 -9.94 -18.03 -19.21
N ASN A 73 -9.06 -17.58 -18.32
CA ASN A 73 -7.75 -18.21 -18.12
C ASN A 73 -7.86 -19.62 -17.54
N LEU A 74 -8.78 -19.86 -16.58
CA LEU A 74 -9.03 -21.21 -16.06
C LEU A 74 -9.57 -22.17 -17.13
N ALA A 75 -10.40 -21.69 -18.06
CA ALA A 75 -10.86 -22.49 -19.18
C ALA A 75 -9.70 -22.86 -20.12
N ALA A 76 -8.86 -21.91 -20.48
CA ALA A 76 -7.65 -22.13 -21.28
C ALA A 76 -6.65 -23.10 -20.62
N ASP A 77 -6.45 -22.98 -19.30
CA ASP A 77 -5.61 -23.91 -18.53
C ASP A 77 -6.13 -25.35 -18.61
N ARG A 78 -7.45 -25.54 -18.54
CA ARG A 78 -8.07 -26.88 -18.67
C ARG A 78 -7.89 -27.47 -20.06
N GLU A 79 -8.04 -26.67 -21.11
CA GLU A 79 -7.87 -27.10 -22.50
C GLU A 79 -6.43 -27.50 -22.84
N THR A 80 -5.46 -26.78 -22.27
CA THR A 80 -4.02 -26.99 -22.49
C THR A 80 -3.37 -27.95 -21.51
N GLY A 81 -4.08 -28.34 -20.44
CA GLY A 81 -3.50 -29.10 -19.32
C GLY A 81 -2.49 -28.32 -18.50
N SER A 82 -2.51 -26.98 -18.59
CA SER A 82 -1.64 -26.10 -17.80
C SER A 82 -2.29 -25.69 -16.47
N SER A 83 -1.56 -24.95 -15.64
CA SER A 83 -2.04 -24.36 -14.39
C SER A 83 -1.45 -22.95 -14.18
N LEU A 84 -1.31 -22.20 -15.26
CA LEU A 84 -0.60 -20.92 -15.27
C LEU A 84 -1.42 -19.78 -14.66
N THR A 85 -2.74 -19.90 -14.62
CA THR A 85 -3.65 -18.87 -14.10
C THR A 85 -3.27 -18.42 -12.66
N MET A 86 -2.88 -19.38 -11.80
CA MET A 86 -2.51 -19.09 -10.41
C MET A 86 -1.10 -18.48 -10.25
N ASN A 87 -0.28 -18.48 -11.31
CA ASN A 87 1.01 -17.79 -11.31
C ASN A 87 0.89 -16.27 -11.12
N THR A 88 -0.30 -15.73 -11.33
CA THR A 88 -0.59 -14.29 -11.13
C THR A 88 -0.16 -13.79 -9.74
N VAL A 89 -0.24 -14.63 -8.72
CA VAL A 89 0.21 -14.27 -7.35
C VAL A 89 1.72 -14.01 -7.34
N ARG A 90 2.49 -14.96 -7.88
CA ARG A 90 3.96 -14.86 -7.92
C ARG A 90 4.45 -13.78 -8.88
N GLU A 91 3.79 -13.65 -10.05
CA GLU A 91 4.29 -12.81 -11.14
C GLU A 91 3.83 -11.35 -11.04
N HIS A 92 2.69 -11.12 -10.36
CA HIS A 92 2.10 -9.79 -10.27
C HIS A 92 1.91 -9.32 -8.82
N TYR A 93 1.13 -10.03 -8.00
CA TYR A 93 0.76 -9.53 -6.68
C TYR A 93 1.92 -9.46 -5.69
N ASN A 94 2.74 -10.50 -5.61
CA ASN A 94 3.91 -10.51 -4.74
C ASN A 94 4.91 -9.39 -5.06
N PRO A 95 5.29 -9.13 -6.34
CA PRO A 95 6.14 -8.00 -6.70
C PRO A 95 5.54 -6.64 -6.33
N ILE A 96 4.23 -6.44 -6.52
CA ILE A 96 3.55 -5.18 -6.14
C ILE A 96 3.65 -4.98 -4.63
N VAL A 97 3.24 -5.98 -3.84
CA VAL A 97 3.23 -5.88 -2.38
C VAL A 97 4.64 -5.68 -1.82
N ARG A 98 5.62 -6.44 -2.32
CA ARG A 98 7.02 -6.25 -1.92
C ARG A 98 7.51 -4.84 -2.19
N ALA A 99 7.29 -4.33 -3.39
CA ALA A 99 7.74 -2.98 -3.73
C ALA A 99 7.06 -1.92 -2.85
N LEU A 100 5.77 -2.03 -2.53
CA LEU A 100 5.07 -1.12 -1.62
C LEU A 100 5.61 -1.18 -0.18
N THR A 101 5.91 -2.39 0.32
CA THR A 101 6.37 -2.58 1.70
C THR A 101 7.86 -2.32 1.90
N GLU A 102 8.69 -2.63 0.89
CA GLU A 102 10.15 -2.61 1.02
C GLU A 102 10.79 -1.31 0.48
N MET A 103 10.06 -0.51 -0.34
CA MET A 103 10.63 0.74 -0.85
C MET A 103 11.06 1.68 0.30
N PRO A 104 12.23 2.36 0.16
CA PRO A 104 12.77 3.26 1.19
C PRO A 104 12.08 4.63 1.19
N LYS A 105 10.75 4.63 1.07
CA LYS A 105 9.89 5.82 0.98
C LYS A 105 8.54 5.52 1.62
N PRO A 106 7.89 6.52 2.26
CA PRO A 106 6.53 6.35 2.75
C PRO A 106 5.52 6.10 1.63
N VAL A 107 4.58 5.22 1.87
CA VAL A 107 3.46 4.90 0.99
C VAL A 107 2.14 5.21 1.71
N VAL A 108 1.31 6.04 1.09
CA VAL A 108 -0.05 6.35 1.56
C VAL A 108 -1.05 5.65 0.63
N ALA A 109 -2.02 4.95 1.19
CA ALA A 109 -3.19 4.49 0.44
C ALA A 109 -4.37 5.42 0.67
N GLY A 110 -4.94 5.98 -0.41
CA GLY A 110 -6.20 6.71 -0.42
C GLY A 110 -7.34 5.79 -0.86
N VAL A 111 -8.10 5.25 0.09
CA VAL A 111 -9.11 4.22 -0.17
C VAL A 111 -10.48 4.86 -0.35
N ASN A 112 -10.89 5.03 -1.61
CA ASN A 112 -12.11 5.74 -2.02
C ASN A 112 -13.41 4.90 -2.02
N GLY A 113 -13.31 3.59 -1.76
CA GLY A 113 -14.47 2.70 -1.81
C GLY A 113 -14.11 1.28 -1.44
N VAL A 114 -14.75 0.30 -2.06
CA VAL A 114 -14.53 -1.12 -1.76
C VAL A 114 -13.09 -1.54 -2.04
N ALA A 115 -12.42 -2.14 -1.05
CA ALA A 115 -11.14 -2.81 -1.18
C ALA A 115 -11.31 -4.30 -0.83
N ALA A 116 -11.16 -5.20 -1.82
CA ALA A 116 -11.42 -6.62 -1.62
C ALA A 116 -10.31 -7.50 -2.20
N GLY A 117 -10.08 -8.68 -1.61
CA GLY A 117 -9.06 -9.63 -2.04
C GLY A 117 -7.68 -8.99 -2.15
N ALA A 118 -7.05 -9.07 -3.33
CA ALA A 118 -5.76 -8.43 -3.59
C ALA A 118 -5.79 -6.91 -3.39
N GLY A 119 -6.92 -6.23 -3.70
CA GLY A 119 -7.08 -4.79 -3.46
C GLY A 119 -7.03 -4.44 -1.97
N PHE A 120 -7.57 -5.29 -1.10
CA PHE A 120 -7.37 -5.13 0.34
C PHE A 120 -5.89 -5.31 0.72
N GLY A 121 -5.22 -6.33 0.14
CA GLY A 121 -3.78 -6.53 0.32
C GLY A 121 -2.94 -5.31 -0.07
N PHE A 122 -3.24 -4.65 -1.20
CA PHE A 122 -2.54 -3.44 -1.63
C PHE A 122 -2.74 -2.27 -0.64
N ALA A 123 -3.97 -2.08 -0.13
CA ALA A 123 -4.23 -1.07 0.89
C ALA A 123 -3.46 -1.37 2.19
N LEU A 124 -3.37 -2.64 2.60
CA LEU A 124 -2.62 -3.06 3.79
C LEU A 124 -1.10 -2.96 3.62
N ALA A 125 -0.59 -3.03 2.39
CA ALA A 125 0.84 -2.90 2.09
C ALA A 125 1.35 -1.46 2.21
N ALA A 126 0.47 -0.46 2.22
CA ALA A 126 0.82 0.93 2.47
C ALA A 126 1.16 1.18 3.95
N ASP A 127 2.04 2.14 4.20
CA ASP A 127 2.42 2.56 5.56
C ASP A 127 1.29 3.31 6.27
N PHE A 128 0.50 4.07 5.52
CA PHE A 128 -0.59 4.89 6.05
C PHE A 128 -1.84 4.79 5.15
N ARG A 129 -3.00 4.68 5.75
CA ARG A 129 -4.30 4.54 5.05
C ARG A 129 -5.24 5.66 5.44
N VAL A 130 -5.57 6.53 4.46
CA VAL A 130 -6.67 7.50 4.53
C VAL A 130 -7.85 6.87 3.82
N VAL A 131 -8.99 6.78 4.48
CA VAL A 131 -10.12 5.97 4.03
C VAL A 131 -11.40 6.79 4.04
N ALA A 132 -12.18 6.71 2.96
CA ALA A 132 -13.50 7.31 2.90
C ALA A 132 -14.47 6.60 3.87
N ASP A 133 -15.34 7.35 4.53
CA ASP A 133 -16.36 6.84 5.45
C ASP A 133 -17.35 5.86 4.79
N THR A 134 -17.51 5.96 3.46
CA THR A 134 -18.32 5.06 2.63
C THR A 134 -17.59 3.78 2.22
N ALA A 135 -16.28 3.68 2.44
CA ALA A 135 -15.48 2.55 2.02
C ALA A 135 -15.77 1.27 2.84
N SER A 136 -15.32 0.16 2.32
CA SER A 136 -15.38 -1.13 3.02
C SER A 136 -14.28 -2.07 2.59
N PHE A 137 -13.95 -3.02 3.45
CA PHE A 137 -12.93 -4.02 3.24
C PHE A 137 -13.52 -5.42 3.26
N ASN A 138 -12.97 -6.33 2.43
CA ASN A 138 -13.38 -7.72 2.43
C ASN A 138 -12.19 -8.61 2.05
N THR A 139 -11.94 -9.66 2.82
CA THR A 139 -10.90 -10.64 2.48
C THR A 139 -11.27 -11.45 1.24
N SER A 140 -12.54 -11.82 1.08
CA SER A 140 -13.16 -12.51 -0.08
C SER A 140 -12.63 -13.92 -0.40
N PHE A 141 -11.40 -14.26 -0.01
CA PHE A 141 -10.69 -15.48 -0.46
C PHE A 141 -11.45 -16.78 -0.17
N ALA A 142 -11.85 -17.03 1.08
CA ALA A 142 -12.56 -18.26 1.44
C ALA A 142 -13.93 -18.37 0.75
N GLY A 143 -14.57 -17.24 0.42
CA GLY A 143 -15.83 -17.19 -0.32
C GLY A 143 -15.74 -17.72 -1.75
N VAL A 144 -14.53 -17.77 -2.33
CA VAL A 144 -14.23 -18.34 -3.65
C VAL A 144 -13.31 -19.56 -3.57
N ALA A 145 -13.23 -20.19 -2.39
CA ALA A 145 -12.42 -21.39 -2.12
C ALA A 145 -10.89 -21.19 -2.39
N LEU A 146 -10.38 -19.97 -2.15
CA LEU A 146 -8.96 -19.63 -2.23
C LEU A 146 -8.41 -19.28 -0.85
N THR A 147 -7.10 -19.32 -0.72
CA THR A 147 -6.37 -18.78 0.43
C THR A 147 -5.99 -17.33 0.22
N ALA A 148 -5.66 -16.62 1.30
CA ALA A 148 -5.19 -15.25 1.23
C ALA A 148 -3.88 -15.13 0.44
N ASP A 149 -3.80 -14.10 -0.40
CA ASP A 149 -2.62 -13.64 -1.12
C ASP A 149 -2.32 -12.17 -0.82
N SER A 150 -1.50 -11.52 -1.62
CA SER A 150 -1.17 -10.09 -1.53
C SER A 150 -0.76 -9.64 -0.11
N GLY A 151 -0.15 -10.55 0.66
CA GLY A 151 0.35 -10.26 2.00
C GLY A 151 -0.72 -10.16 3.09
N VAL A 152 -2.01 -10.38 2.80
CA VAL A 152 -3.10 -10.22 3.78
C VAL A 152 -2.92 -11.11 5.00
N SER A 153 -2.49 -12.37 4.81
CA SER A 153 -2.22 -13.30 5.93
C SER A 153 -1.04 -12.88 6.82
N TRP A 154 -0.19 -11.98 6.33
CA TRP A 154 0.95 -11.45 7.07
C TRP A 154 0.62 -10.08 7.73
N THR A 155 0.02 -9.17 6.99
CA THR A 155 -0.26 -7.80 7.46
C THR A 155 -1.47 -7.71 8.37
N LEU A 156 -2.58 -8.36 8.02
CA LEU A 156 -3.82 -8.24 8.78
C LEU A 156 -3.69 -8.66 10.26
N PRO A 157 -3.12 -9.85 10.59
CA PRO A 157 -2.97 -10.24 11.98
C PRO A 157 -1.99 -9.36 12.78
N ARG A 158 -1.06 -8.68 12.12
CA ARG A 158 -0.16 -7.71 12.75
C ARG A 158 -0.87 -6.41 13.12
N LEU A 159 -1.91 -6.04 12.38
CA LEU A 159 -2.72 -4.85 12.67
C LEU A 159 -3.79 -5.11 13.73
N ILE A 160 -4.52 -6.24 13.62
CA ILE A 160 -5.74 -6.46 14.43
C ILE A 160 -5.66 -7.66 15.37
N GLY A 161 -4.52 -8.35 15.41
CA GLY A 161 -4.32 -9.57 16.18
C GLY A 161 -4.84 -10.82 15.45
N ALA A 162 -4.25 -11.98 15.79
CA ALA A 162 -4.51 -13.25 15.09
C ALA A 162 -5.99 -13.68 15.13
N SER A 163 -6.67 -13.53 16.27
CA SER A 163 -8.06 -13.97 16.43
C SER A 163 -9.01 -13.22 15.49
N ARG A 164 -8.93 -11.88 15.46
CA ARG A 164 -9.77 -11.06 14.56
C ARG A 164 -9.43 -11.28 13.09
N ALA A 165 -8.15 -11.47 12.78
CA ALA A 165 -7.72 -11.77 11.42
C ALA A 165 -8.27 -13.13 10.96
N SER A 166 -8.24 -14.16 11.83
CA SER A 166 -8.84 -15.48 11.54
C SER A 166 -10.34 -15.38 11.30
N ASP A 167 -11.07 -14.60 12.12
CA ASP A 167 -12.50 -14.36 11.91
C ASP A 167 -12.79 -13.80 10.52
N LEU A 168 -12.10 -12.71 10.14
CA LEU A 168 -12.31 -12.08 8.83
C LEU A 168 -11.85 -12.95 7.65
N LEU A 169 -10.84 -13.79 7.82
CA LEU A 169 -10.33 -14.67 6.76
C LEU A 169 -11.22 -15.91 6.55
N LEU A 170 -11.67 -16.52 7.65
CA LEU A 170 -12.50 -17.73 7.59
C LEU A 170 -13.97 -17.42 7.29
N PHE A 171 -14.47 -16.28 7.72
CA PHE A 171 -15.84 -15.80 7.53
C PHE A 171 -15.85 -14.45 6.77
N PRO A 172 -15.54 -14.46 5.45
CA PRO A 172 -15.45 -13.22 4.67
C PRO A 172 -16.74 -12.42 4.73
N ARG A 173 -16.64 -11.17 5.11
CA ARG A 173 -17.75 -10.23 5.15
C ARG A 173 -17.27 -8.81 4.81
N SER A 174 -18.21 -7.93 4.52
CA SER A 174 -17.90 -6.51 4.37
C SER A 174 -17.67 -5.89 5.74
N VAL A 175 -16.44 -5.40 5.98
CA VAL A 175 -16.04 -4.60 7.14
C VAL A 175 -16.16 -3.14 6.73
N LYS A 176 -17.09 -2.40 7.33
CA LYS A 176 -17.30 -0.99 7.02
C LYS A 176 -16.15 -0.13 7.53
N ALA A 177 -15.98 1.06 6.94
CA ALA A 177 -14.87 1.96 7.22
C ALA A 177 -14.73 2.29 8.71
N GLN A 178 -15.83 2.56 9.42
CA GLN A 178 -15.82 2.82 10.87
C GLN A 178 -15.35 1.59 11.66
N GLU A 179 -15.86 0.40 11.36
CA GLU A 179 -15.42 -0.85 12.01
C GLU A 179 -13.92 -1.10 11.74
N ALA A 180 -13.46 -0.87 10.50
CA ALA A 180 -12.05 -1.00 10.15
C ALA A 180 -11.16 -0.01 10.91
N TYR A 181 -11.65 1.20 11.15
CA TYR A 181 -10.97 2.20 11.98
C TYR A 181 -10.89 1.73 13.45
N ASP A 182 -11.98 1.26 14.02
CA ASP A 182 -12.04 0.76 15.39
C ASP A 182 -11.17 -0.49 15.61
N LEU A 183 -10.98 -1.30 14.56
CA LEU A 183 -10.07 -2.44 14.54
C LEU A 183 -8.59 -2.07 14.40
N GLY A 184 -8.26 -0.84 13.99
CA GLY A 184 -6.88 -0.40 13.74
C GLY A 184 -6.36 -0.68 12.33
N ILE A 185 -7.24 -1.02 11.39
CA ILE A 185 -6.89 -1.19 9.97
C ILE A 185 -6.68 0.19 9.32
N VAL A 186 -7.45 1.19 9.72
CA VAL A 186 -7.48 2.54 9.13
C VAL A 186 -6.73 3.52 10.03
N ASN A 187 -5.85 4.35 9.45
CA ASN A 187 -5.13 5.38 10.21
C ASN A 187 -5.93 6.70 10.30
N ARG A 188 -6.64 7.06 9.22
CA ARG A 188 -7.48 8.26 9.18
C ARG A 188 -8.77 7.95 8.43
N LEU A 189 -9.91 8.22 9.06
CA LEU A 189 -11.23 8.13 8.47
C LEU A 189 -11.70 9.55 8.13
N VAL A 190 -12.18 9.75 6.91
CA VAL A 190 -12.59 11.07 6.39
C VAL A 190 -13.90 10.97 5.60
N PRO A 191 -14.67 12.08 5.46
CA PRO A 191 -15.78 12.11 4.54
C PRO A 191 -15.36 11.77 3.11
N SER A 192 -16.19 11.03 2.38
CA SER A 192 -15.83 10.54 1.03
C SER A 192 -15.47 11.66 0.05
N GLU A 193 -16.16 12.80 0.14
CA GLU A 193 -15.91 13.99 -0.69
C GLU A 193 -14.53 14.63 -0.45
N SER A 194 -13.94 14.45 0.72
CA SER A 194 -12.62 15.01 1.06
C SER A 194 -11.48 14.02 0.92
N LEU A 195 -11.75 12.75 0.63
CA LEU A 195 -10.72 11.70 0.62
C LEU A 195 -9.50 12.04 -0.21
N HIS A 196 -9.68 12.42 -1.47
CA HIS A 196 -8.55 12.67 -2.37
C HIS A 196 -7.65 13.80 -1.86
N ALA A 197 -8.26 14.90 -1.42
CA ALA A 197 -7.53 16.05 -0.87
C ALA A 197 -6.78 15.68 0.42
N GLU A 198 -7.42 14.94 1.33
CA GLU A 198 -6.81 14.52 2.59
C GLU A 198 -5.68 13.50 2.39
N ALA A 199 -5.86 12.52 1.50
CA ALA A 199 -4.83 11.54 1.18
C ALA A 199 -3.62 12.21 0.50
N GLU A 200 -3.86 13.12 -0.43
CA GLU A 200 -2.81 13.92 -1.09
C GLU A 200 -2.08 14.80 -0.08
N ALA A 201 -2.78 15.49 0.82
CA ALA A 201 -2.17 16.34 1.84
C ALA A 201 -1.24 15.54 2.77
N VAL A 202 -1.64 14.35 3.19
CA VAL A 202 -0.77 13.43 3.97
C VAL A 202 0.45 13.03 3.15
N ALA A 203 0.27 12.60 1.91
CA ALA A 203 1.35 12.15 1.04
C ALA A 203 2.34 13.30 0.72
N ARG A 204 1.85 14.52 0.46
CA ARG A 204 2.70 15.71 0.26
C ARG A 204 3.47 16.10 1.52
N THR A 205 2.86 15.98 2.70
CA THR A 205 3.56 16.18 3.97
C THR A 205 4.75 15.22 4.09
N LEU A 206 4.54 13.95 3.74
CA LEU A 206 5.61 12.94 3.75
C LEU A 206 6.65 13.20 2.65
N ALA A 207 6.24 13.61 1.45
CA ALA A 207 7.15 13.97 0.37
C ALA A 207 8.02 15.18 0.72
N ALA A 208 7.53 16.11 1.52
CA ALA A 208 8.30 17.27 2.03
C ALA A 208 9.16 16.93 3.26
N GLY A 209 9.03 15.74 3.84
CA GLY A 209 9.71 15.33 5.07
C GLY A 209 11.10 14.73 4.87
N PRO A 210 11.80 14.29 5.92
CA PRO A 210 13.16 13.74 5.87
C PRO A 210 13.12 12.29 5.36
N THR A 211 13.24 12.09 4.06
CA THR A 211 13.06 10.78 3.38
C THR A 211 13.99 9.71 3.92
N VAL A 212 15.28 10.03 4.20
CA VAL A 212 16.24 9.08 4.78
C VAL A 212 15.79 8.59 6.16
N ALA A 213 15.29 9.49 7.00
CA ALA A 213 14.77 9.11 8.31
C ALA A 213 13.50 8.27 8.21
N TYR A 214 12.58 8.61 7.29
CA TYR A 214 11.39 7.79 7.04
C TYR A 214 11.73 6.38 6.55
N ALA A 215 12.71 6.26 5.64
CA ALA A 215 13.21 4.96 5.19
C ALA A 215 13.76 4.14 6.37
N ALA A 216 14.56 4.75 7.23
CA ALA A 216 15.10 4.11 8.42
C ALA A 216 14.01 3.66 9.41
N LEU A 217 13.01 4.50 9.67
CA LEU A 217 11.87 4.16 10.52
C LEU A 217 11.06 2.98 9.96
N LYS A 218 10.79 2.97 8.65
CA LYS A 218 10.08 1.89 7.98
C LYS A 218 10.85 0.57 8.07
N GLU A 219 12.16 0.61 7.84
CA GLU A 219 13.08 -0.54 7.96
C GLU A 219 13.13 -1.05 9.41
N SER A 220 13.26 -0.16 10.41
CA SER A 220 13.26 -0.51 11.83
C SER A 220 11.99 -1.23 12.26
N LEU A 221 10.81 -0.72 11.86
CA LEU A 221 9.53 -1.35 12.16
C LEU A 221 9.41 -2.74 11.52
N ALA A 222 9.87 -2.89 10.27
CA ALA A 222 9.84 -4.18 9.59
C ALA A 222 10.79 -5.19 10.23
N TYR A 223 12.00 -4.75 10.61
CA TYR A 223 13.00 -5.59 11.26
C TYR A 223 12.53 -6.07 12.63
N GLY A 224 12.09 -5.14 13.50
CA GLY A 224 11.63 -5.44 14.86
C GLY A 224 10.41 -6.38 14.92
N ALA A 225 9.61 -6.45 13.84
CA ALA A 225 8.46 -7.35 13.78
C ALA A 225 8.82 -8.86 13.77
N SER A 226 10.09 -9.22 13.53
CA SER A 226 10.54 -10.61 13.39
C SER A 226 11.85 -10.94 14.14
N HIS A 227 12.43 -9.95 14.86
CA HIS A 227 13.69 -10.09 15.59
C HIS A 227 13.52 -9.85 17.07
N THR A 228 14.51 -10.28 17.87
CA THR A 228 14.55 -10.03 19.31
C THR A 228 14.80 -8.54 19.62
N LEU A 229 14.50 -8.10 20.83
CA LEU A 229 14.81 -6.73 21.27
C LEU A 229 16.31 -6.42 21.13
N ALA A 230 17.20 -7.36 21.48
CA ALA A 230 18.63 -7.15 21.39
C ALA A 230 19.08 -6.90 19.94
N GLU A 231 18.64 -7.75 18.99
CA GLU A 231 18.93 -7.57 17.56
C GLU A 231 18.34 -6.28 17.04
N SER A 232 17.13 -5.91 17.49
CA SER A 232 16.46 -4.66 17.07
C SER A 232 17.23 -3.43 17.55
N LEU A 233 17.74 -3.41 18.77
CA LEU A 233 18.57 -2.31 19.30
C LEU A 233 19.88 -2.13 18.51
N GLU A 234 20.55 -3.22 18.16
CA GLU A 234 21.76 -3.18 17.32
C GLU A 234 21.43 -2.64 15.90
N HIS A 235 20.29 -3.05 15.35
CA HIS A 235 19.86 -2.55 14.03
C HIS A 235 19.46 -1.07 14.08
N GLU A 236 18.79 -0.62 15.14
CA GLU A 236 18.45 0.78 15.38
C GLU A 236 19.70 1.68 15.44
N ASP A 237 20.79 1.25 16.06
CA ASP A 237 22.06 1.98 16.07
C ASP A 237 22.58 2.25 14.64
N VAL A 238 22.57 1.23 13.79
CA VAL A 238 22.97 1.37 12.37
C VAL A 238 22.06 2.36 11.64
N LEU A 239 20.74 2.24 11.84
CA LEU A 239 19.75 3.09 11.19
C LEU A 239 19.82 4.54 11.68
N GLN A 240 20.02 4.74 12.99
CA GLN A 240 20.19 6.05 13.60
C GLN A 240 21.44 6.74 13.07
N THR A 241 22.55 6.01 12.97
CA THR A 241 23.79 6.50 12.38
C THR A 241 23.59 6.93 10.92
N ARG A 242 22.89 6.12 10.11
CA ARG A 242 22.55 6.44 8.72
C ARG A 242 21.70 7.72 8.61
N ALA A 243 20.65 7.82 9.42
CA ALA A 243 19.78 9.01 9.44
C ALA A 243 20.51 10.26 9.95
N GLY A 244 21.37 10.12 10.98
CA GLY A 244 22.17 11.19 11.54
C GLY A 244 23.24 11.74 10.59
N ALA A 245 23.71 10.94 9.63
CA ALA A 245 24.66 11.37 8.60
C ALA A 245 24.01 12.12 7.43
N SER A 246 22.67 12.20 7.37
CA SER A 246 21.94 12.88 6.28
C SER A 246 22.07 14.41 6.33
N GLU A 247 21.97 15.07 5.18
CA GLU A 247 21.86 16.54 5.13
C GLU A 247 20.61 17.02 5.88
N ASP A 248 19.51 16.27 5.81
CA ASP A 248 18.24 16.59 6.47
C ASP A 248 18.38 16.65 8.00
N HIS A 249 19.22 15.81 8.61
CA HIS A 249 19.51 15.92 10.03
C HIS A 249 20.21 17.23 10.37
N SER A 250 21.19 17.65 9.59
CA SER A 250 21.88 18.94 9.76
C SER A 250 20.92 20.12 9.60
N ILE A 251 20.03 20.07 8.60
CA ILE A 251 18.97 21.06 8.39
C ILE A 251 18.04 21.13 9.61
N ALA A 252 17.60 19.97 10.13
CA ALA A 252 16.72 19.91 11.28
C ALA A 252 17.34 20.55 12.53
N VAL A 253 18.62 20.27 12.81
CA VAL A 253 19.35 20.86 13.95
C VAL A 253 19.48 22.37 13.80
N GLN A 254 19.84 22.86 12.62
CA GLN A 254 19.95 24.31 12.37
C GLN A 254 18.59 25.01 12.49
N ALA A 255 17.54 24.43 11.91
CA ALA A 255 16.19 24.97 11.97
C ALA A 255 15.67 25.03 13.42
N PHE A 256 15.94 23.99 14.22
CA PHE A 256 15.60 23.95 15.64
C PHE A 256 16.27 25.08 16.42
N LEU A 257 17.58 25.30 16.23
CA LEU A 257 18.34 26.38 16.88
C LEU A 257 17.82 27.76 16.46
N ALA A 258 17.43 27.90 15.18
CA ALA A 258 16.88 29.14 14.62
C ALA A 258 15.39 29.34 14.96
N LYS A 259 14.72 28.36 15.60
CA LYS A 259 13.26 28.34 15.85
C LYS A 259 12.44 28.55 14.58
N GLN A 260 12.85 27.90 13.48
CA GLN A 260 12.19 27.95 12.19
C GLN A 260 11.79 26.54 11.73
N PRO A 261 10.77 26.39 10.86
CA PRO A 261 10.45 25.10 10.29
C PRO A 261 11.57 24.65 9.31
N PRO A 262 11.99 23.37 9.39
CA PRO A 262 13.00 22.84 8.46
C PRO A 262 12.43 22.70 7.03
N ARG A 263 13.33 22.78 6.04
CA ARG A 263 13.03 22.48 4.63
C ARG A 263 13.91 21.32 4.20
N TYR A 264 13.38 20.11 4.26
CA TYR A 264 14.11 18.89 3.98
C TYR A 264 14.36 18.69 2.49
N LEU A 265 15.53 18.13 2.17
CA LEU A 265 15.98 17.82 0.81
C LEU A 265 15.77 16.34 0.45
N GLY A 266 15.55 15.47 1.43
CA GLY A 266 15.37 14.03 1.26
C GLY A 266 16.67 13.23 1.17
N ARG A 267 17.81 13.79 1.59
CA ARG A 267 19.14 13.20 1.44
C ARG A 267 20.06 13.50 2.62
#